data_cf2f1e2747dfd0e08390848b3957057a
#
_entry.id   cf2f1e2747dfd0e08390848b3957057a
#
_cell.length_a   1.000
_cell.length_b   1.000
_cell.length_c   1.000
_cell.angle_alpha   90.00
_cell.angle_beta   90.00
_cell.angle_gamma   90.00
#
_symmetry.space_group_name_H-M   'P 1'
#
loop_
_entity.id
_entity.type
_entity.pdbx_description
1 polymer ?
#
loop_
_entity_poly.entity_id
_entity_poly.type
_entity_poly.pdbx_seq_one_letter_code
_entity_poly.pdbx_strand_id
1 'polypeptide(L)'
;MKNSPDSTAQMPPAPPAQGRGKAFLQILLILMLFVMAQMMAGTCATVQLNLSNLANGGEMNPMLCLAHPKVYVLWMLIWDLILLPLLWMTKVVRRNCLTAGCHTAQRLSPSYVASMLAAFFLLVFGNSALAMVLDLPDEGISQIFMAVKDAPFAWLTLCLVGPLVEELIFREGIARQLRSLGMRTFWAALLSGAAFGMVHMNLAQAIPAIILGTALGLYYFRTNDLRLCLTAHVLNNTLAIILLFFPELETAFAGVSAPILSTIAAVLILAGGAWTFVLTKNILKQ
;
A
#
# COMPACT_ATOMS: atom_id res chain seq x y z
N MET A 1 -41.43 12.49 7.01
CA MET A 1 -41.01 11.72 5.84
C MET A 1 -39.49 11.54 5.95
N LYS A 2 -39.05 10.36 6.33
CA LYS A 2 -37.62 10.01 6.49
C LYS A 2 -37.05 9.75 5.11
N ASN A 3 -36.17 10.61 4.61
CA ASN A 3 -35.34 10.31 3.46
C ASN A 3 -34.31 9.27 3.90
N SER A 4 -34.55 8.02 3.56
CA SER A 4 -33.55 6.95 3.67
C SER A 4 -32.39 7.28 2.71
N PRO A 5 -31.12 7.13 3.14
CA PRO A 5 -29.97 7.29 2.26
C PRO A 5 -29.73 5.99 1.47
N ASP A 6 -30.76 5.53 0.76
CA ASP A 6 -30.66 4.33 -0.07
C ASP A 6 -30.60 4.74 -1.55
N SER A 7 -29.65 5.61 -1.89
CA SER A 7 -29.27 5.74 -3.28
C SER A 7 -28.28 4.62 -3.59
N THR A 8 -28.77 3.58 -4.23
CA THR A 8 -27.98 2.55 -4.92
C THR A 8 -27.01 3.26 -5.87
N ALA A 9 -25.84 3.59 -5.36
CA ALA A 9 -24.77 4.05 -6.22
C ALA A 9 -24.42 2.91 -7.15
N GLN A 10 -24.93 2.99 -8.36
CA GLN A 10 -24.45 2.14 -9.44
C GLN A 10 -22.96 2.45 -9.61
N MET A 11 -22.12 1.44 -9.38
CA MET A 11 -20.76 1.50 -9.88
C MET A 11 -20.82 1.89 -11.36
N PRO A 12 -19.88 2.74 -11.83
CA PRO A 12 -19.76 2.94 -13.26
C PRO A 12 -19.70 1.56 -13.93
N PRO A 13 -20.37 1.38 -15.07
CA PRO A 13 -20.38 0.10 -15.77
C PRO A 13 -18.93 -0.37 -15.89
N ALA A 14 -18.70 -1.67 -15.69
CA ALA A 14 -17.39 -2.25 -15.90
C ALA A 14 -16.83 -1.69 -17.21
N PRO A 15 -15.59 -1.21 -17.25
CA PRO A 15 -15.03 -0.64 -18.46
C PRO A 15 -15.30 -1.61 -19.62
N PRO A 16 -15.66 -1.13 -20.82
CA PRO A 16 -15.99 -2.00 -21.95
C PRO A 16 -14.91 -3.05 -22.05
N ALA A 17 -15.30 -4.31 -22.21
CA ALA A 17 -14.41 -5.45 -22.21
C ALA A 17 -13.22 -5.18 -23.14
N GLN A 18 -12.15 -4.63 -22.59
CA GLN A 18 -10.88 -4.57 -23.30
C GLN A 18 -10.51 -6.03 -23.56
N GLY A 19 -10.02 -6.34 -24.75
CA GLY A 19 -9.64 -7.71 -25.05
C GLY A 19 -8.78 -8.24 -23.89
N ARG A 20 -9.13 -9.40 -23.35
CA ARG A 20 -8.51 -9.98 -22.13
C ARG A 20 -6.98 -9.95 -22.17
N GLY A 21 -6.39 -10.17 -23.36
CA GLY A 21 -4.95 -10.08 -23.56
C GLY A 21 -4.39 -8.68 -23.30
N LYS A 22 -5.09 -7.60 -23.67
CA LYS A 22 -4.63 -6.23 -23.44
C LYS A 22 -4.59 -5.89 -21.94
N ALA A 23 -5.64 -6.24 -21.20
CA ALA A 23 -5.68 -5.99 -19.75
C ALA A 23 -4.58 -6.78 -19.01
N PHE A 24 -4.34 -8.03 -19.41
CA PHE A 24 -3.26 -8.83 -18.87
C PHE A 24 -1.89 -8.23 -19.15
N LEU A 25 -1.62 -7.81 -20.41
CA LEU A 25 -0.36 -7.14 -20.77
C LEU A 25 -0.17 -5.82 -20.01
N GLN A 26 -1.24 -5.09 -19.75
CA GLN A 26 -1.17 -3.86 -18.96
C GLN A 26 -0.81 -4.13 -17.50
N ILE A 27 -1.32 -5.20 -16.88
CA ILE A 27 -0.92 -5.63 -15.54
C ILE A 27 0.57 -5.97 -15.51
N LEU A 28 1.03 -6.78 -16.47
CA LEU A 28 2.45 -7.14 -16.59
C LEU A 28 3.34 -5.92 -16.78
N LEU A 29 2.94 -5.00 -17.66
CA LEU A 29 3.70 -3.76 -17.90
C LEU A 29 3.87 -2.93 -16.63
N ILE A 30 2.79 -2.71 -15.87
CA ILE A 30 2.84 -1.92 -14.64
C ILE A 30 3.72 -2.59 -13.58
N LEU A 31 3.56 -3.90 -13.38
CA LEU A 31 4.40 -4.65 -12.44
C LEU A 31 5.87 -4.62 -12.86
N MET A 32 6.15 -4.79 -14.15
CA MET A 32 7.51 -4.72 -14.67
C MET A 32 8.12 -3.33 -14.45
N LEU A 33 7.39 -2.25 -14.74
CA LEU A 33 7.87 -0.88 -14.51
C LEU A 33 8.16 -0.63 -13.02
N PHE A 34 7.28 -1.11 -12.12
CA PHE A 34 7.49 -0.97 -10.68
C PHE A 34 8.74 -1.73 -10.22
N VAL A 35 8.84 -3.01 -10.56
CA VAL A 35 10.00 -3.84 -10.17
C VAL A 35 11.29 -3.26 -10.74
N MET A 36 11.29 -2.81 -12.00
CA MET A 36 12.44 -2.16 -12.61
C MET A 36 12.84 -0.88 -11.86
N ALA A 37 11.89 -0.04 -11.46
CA ALA A 37 12.20 1.18 -10.69
C ALA A 37 12.87 0.84 -9.36
N GLN A 38 12.36 -0.17 -8.62
CA GLN A 38 12.96 -0.60 -7.36
C GLN A 38 14.37 -1.21 -7.56
N MET A 39 14.55 -2.04 -8.58
CA MET A 39 15.87 -2.60 -8.93
C MET A 39 16.86 -1.49 -9.33
N MET A 40 16.42 -0.52 -10.11
CA MET A 40 17.26 0.60 -10.50
C MET A 40 17.65 1.48 -9.32
N ALA A 41 16.76 1.68 -8.35
CA ALA A 41 17.09 2.38 -7.11
C ALA A 41 18.25 1.68 -6.37
N GLY A 42 18.16 0.37 -6.18
CA GLY A 42 19.22 -0.42 -5.55
C GLY A 42 20.52 -0.40 -6.34
N THR A 43 20.45 -0.53 -7.68
CA THR A 43 21.61 -0.49 -8.56
C THR A 43 22.32 0.85 -8.50
N CYS A 44 21.57 1.96 -8.63
CA CYS A 44 22.13 3.31 -8.59
C CYS A 44 22.79 3.62 -7.22
N ALA A 45 22.13 3.21 -6.13
CA ALA A 45 22.70 3.35 -4.79
C ALA A 45 24.02 2.58 -4.66
N THR A 46 24.04 1.32 -5.10
CA THR A 46 25.23 0.46 -5.06
C THR A 46 26.37 1.05 -5.91
N VAL A 47 26.07 1.50 -7.13
CA VAL A 47 27.08 2.12 -8.02
C VAL A 47 27.65 3.39 -7.38
N GLN A 48 26.81 4.30 -6.91
CA GLN A 48 27.24 5.53 -6.26
C GLN A 48 28.18 5.27 -5.08
N LEU A 49 27.77 4.34 -4.20
CA LEU A 49 28.55 4.01 -3.00
C LEU A 49 29.89 3.32 -3.34
N ASN A 50 29.90 2.43 -4.32
CA ASN A 50 31.14 1.77 -4.76
C ASN A 50 32.08 2.74 -5.44
N LEU A 51 31.60 3.69 -6.26
CA LEU A 51 32.45 4.73 -6.84
C LEU A 51 33.10 5.59 -5.75
N SER A 52 32.33 5.96 -4.73
CA SER A 52 32.86 6.71 -3.58
C SER A 52 33.86 5.89 -2.78
N ASN A 53 33.59 4.60 -2.56
CA ASN A 53 34.48 3.69 -1.83
C ASN A 53 35.82 3.48 -2.57
N LEU A 54 35.79 3.24 -3.88
CA LEU A 54 36.98 3.12 -4.71
C LEU A 54 37.81 4.39 -4.73
N ALA A 55 37.17 5.57 -4.83
CA ALA A 55 37.86 6.85 -4.78
C ALA A 55 38.63 7.08 -3.45
N ASN A 56 38.20 6.42 -2.37
CA ASN A 56 38.84 6.44 -1.06
C ASN A 56 39.78 5.25 -0.81
N GLY A 57 40.13 4.48 -1.85
CA GLY A 57 41.06 3.36 -1.76
C GLY A 57 40.45 2.06 -1.23
N GLY A 58 39.12 1.98 -1.14
CA GLY A 58 38.42 0.76 -0.75
C GLY A 58 38.18 -0.21 -1.91
N GLU A 59 37.56 -1.34 -1.63
CA GLU A 59 37.22 -2.37 -2.61
C GLU A 59 35.74 -2.34 -3.00
N MET A 60 35.40 -2.94 -4.15
CA MET A 60 34.00 -3.08 -4.57
C MET A 60 33.23 -4.03 -3.64
N ASN A 61 32.02 -3.58 -3.20
CA ASN A 61 31.11 -4.38 -2.42
C ASN A 61 29.69 -4.27 -3.00
N PRO A 62 29.14 -5.34 -3.60
CA PRO A 62 27.80 -5.31 -4.22
C PRO A 62 26.66 -5.12 -3.21
N MET A 63 26.91 -5.37 -1.92
CA MET A 63 25.92 -5.21 -0.84
C MET A 63 26.04 -3.89 -0.10
N LEU A 64 26.86 -2.96 -0.57
CA LEU A 64 27.17 -1.70 0.13
C LEU A 64 25.91 -0.83 0.35
N CYS A 65 24.93 -0.91 -0.54
CA CYS A 65 23.67 -0.16 -0.39
C CYS A 65 22.86 -0.58 0.85
N LEU A 66 22.96 -1.83 1.30
CA LEU A 66 22.28 -2.31 2.51
C LEU A 66 22.88 -1.70 3.79
N ALA A 67 24.19 -1.41 3.77
CA ALA A 67 24.87 -0.73 4.86
C ALA A 67 24.61 0.80 4.88
N HIS A 68 24.05 1.35 3.82
CA HIS A 68 23.77 2.78 3.66
C HIS A 68 22.33 3.07 3.24
N PRO A 69 21.34 2.73 4.09
CA PRO A 69 19.92 2.78 3.72
C PRO A 69 19.44 4.20 3.35
N LYS A 70 20.06 5.26 3.86
CA LYS A 70 19.73 6.65 3.46
C LYS A 70 19.98 6.88 1.97
N VAL A 71 21.07 6.36 1.42
CA VAL A 71 21.37 6.49 -0.02
C VAL A 71 20.38 5.67 -0.84
N TYR A 72 20.06 4.46 -0.40
CA TYR A 72 19.06 3.63 -1.05
C TYR A 72 17.68 4.30 -1.09
N VAL A 73 17.18 4.81 0.04
CA VAL A 73 15.87 5.49 0.12
C VAL A 73 15.84 6.77 -0.74
N LEU A 74 16.96 7.49 -0.84
CA LEU A 74 17.06 8.64 -1.75
C LEU A 74 16.91 8.23 -3.21
N TRP A 75 17.55 7.13 -3.63
CA TRP A 75 17.38 6.60 -4.99
C TRP A 75 15.99 6.02 -5.23
N MET A 76 15.33 5.44 -4.21
CA MET A 76 13.91 5.08 -4.30
C MET A 76 13.06 6.31 -4.63
N LEU A 77 13.23 7.42 -3.90
CA LEU A 77 12.51 8.65 -4.18
C LEU A 77 12.69 9.11 -5.62
N ILE A 78 13.93 9.13 -6.12
CA ILE A 78 14.24 9.56 -7.49
C ILE A 78 13.52 8.67 -8.51
N TRP A 79 13.61 7.36 -8.37
CA TRP A 79 12.99 6.42 -9.29
C TRP A 79 11.46 6.40 -9.20
N ASP A 80 10.89 6.59 -8.03
CA ASP A 80 9.44 6.74 -7.87
C ASP A 80 8.94 8.03 -8.55
N LEU A 81 9.67 9.13 -8.45
CA LEU A 81 9.35 10.38 -9.16
C LEU A 81 9.47 10.24 -10.70
N ILE A 82 10.40 9.42 -11.19
CA ILE A 82 10.52 9.08 -12.61
C ILE A 82 9.36 8.16 -13.04
N LEU A 83 8.97 7.23 -12.18
CA LEU A 83 7.92 6.26 -12.47
C LEU A 83 6.53 6.92 -12.61
N LEU A 84 6.25 7.98 -11.85
CA LEU A 84 4.96 8.67 -11.88
C LEU A 84 4.53 9.11 -13.30
N PRO A 85 5.33 9.91 -14.06
CA PRO A 85 4.96 10.29 -15.41
C PRO A 85 4.90 9.07 -16.36
N LEU A 86 5.74 8.05 -16.17
CA LEU A 86 5.71 6.84 -16.97
C LEU A 86 4.39 6.08 -16.78
N LEU A 87 3.87 5.97 -15.56
CA LEU A 87 2.57 5.35 -15.30
C LEU A 87 1.44 6.06 -16.06
N TRP A 88 1.44 7.39 -16.10
CA TRP A 88 0.43 8.15 -16.88
C TRP A 88 0.61 7.98 -18.40
N MET A 89 1.86 7.86 -18.89
CA MET A 89 2.13 7.62 -20.31
C MET A 89 1.62 6.26 -20.78
N THR A 90 1.59 5.23 -19.91
CA THR A 90 1.02 3.92 -20.26
C THR A 90 -0.47 3.96 -20.55
N LYS A 91 -1.18 5.03 -20.16
CA LYS A 91 -2.65 5.17 -20.20
C LYS A 91 -3.40 4.10 -19.42
N VAL A 92 -2.71 3.29 -18.63
CA VAL A 92 -3.32 2.31 -17.72
C VAL A 92 -3.86 3.02 -16.49
N VAL A 93 -3.11 3.99 -15.98
CA VAL A 93 -3.52 4.89 -14.90
C VAL A 93 -4.31 6.07 -15.48
N ARG A 94 -5.50 6.32 -14.93
CA ARG A 94 -6.34 7.45 -15.38
C ARG A 94 -5.74 8.77 -14.91
N ARG A 95 -5.69 9.77 -15.81
CA ARG A 95 -5.11 11.09 -15.48
C ARG A 95 -5.86 11.84 -14.38
N ASN A 96 -7.15 11.57 -14.23
CA ASN A 96 -8.03 12.25 -13.27
C ASN A 96 -8.32 11.43 -12.00
N CYS A 97 -7.58 10.35 -11.75
CA CYS A 97 -7.82 9.48 -10.58
C CYS A 97 -7.62 10.19 -9.22
N LEU A 98 -6.84 11.27 -9.20
CA LEU A 98 -6.58 12.09 -8.01
C LEU A 98 -7.34 13.42 -7.99
N THR A 99 -8.11 13.75 -9.03
CA THR A 99 -8.81 15.04 -9.09
C THR A 99 -10.26 14.92 -8.64
N ALA A 100 -10.77 15.98 -8.02
CA ALA A 100 -12.18 16.07 -7.60
C ALA A 100 -13.18 16.01 -8.77
N GLY A 101 -12.71 16.11 -10.01
CA GLY A 101 -13.49 16.03 -11.22
C GLY A 101 -13.70 14.62 -11.76
N CYS A 102 -13.38 13.58 -10.99
CA CYS A 102 -13.80 12.22 -11.34
C CYS A 102 -15.32 12.20 -11.22
N HIS A 103 -16.02 12.50 -12.33
CA HIS A 103 -17.48 12.67 -12.40
C HIS A 103 -18.28 11.45 -11.97
N THR A 104 -17.60 10.34 -11.70
CA THR A 104 -18.17 9.08 -11.21
C THR A 104 -17.87 8.80 -9.73
N ALA A 105 -17.05 9.65 -9.06
CA ALA A 105 -16.80 9.49 -7.64
C ALA A 105 -18.05 9.92 -6.87
N GLN A 106 -18.66 8.98 -6.19
CA GLN A 106 -19.77 9.28 -5.30
C GLN A 106 -19.24 10.15 -4.16
N ARG A 107 -19.85 11.34 -3.97
CA ARG A 107 -19.56 12.14 -2.78
C ARG A 107 -20.03 11.39 -1.54
N LEU A 108 -19.08 10.82 -0.83
CA LEU A 108 -19.36 10.16 0.44
C LEU A 108 -19.52 11.23 1.54
N SER A 109 -20.42 10.98 2.49
CA SER A 109 -20.51 11.83 3.67
C SER A 109 -19.19 11.73 4.47
N PRO A 110 -18.76 12.81 5.14
CA PRO A 110 -17.58 12.76 6.00
C PRO A 110 -17.65 11.65 7.07
N SER A 111 -18.83 11.38 7.60
CA SER A 111 -19.07 10.30 8.56
C SER A 111 -18.82 8.91 7.95
N TYR A 112 -19.17 8.71 6.68
CA TYR A 112 -18.91 7.45 6.00
C TYR A 112 -17.41 7.26 5.73
N VAL A 113 -16.70 8.31 5.30
CA VAL A 113 -15.24 8.31 5.14
C VAL A 113 -14.56 8.01 6.48
N ALA A 114 -14.98 8.68 7.55
CA ALA A 114 -14.46 8.42 8.90
C ALA A 114 -14.70 6.97 9.34
N SER A 115 -15.87 6.39 9.02
CA SER A 115 -16.15 4.98 9.29
C SER A 115 -15.24 4.03 8.52
N MET A 116 -14.92 4.33 7.24
CA MET A 116 -13.98 3.53 6.46
C MET A 116 -12.56 3.59 7.05
N LEU A 117 -12.11 4.78 7.44
CA LEU A 117 -10.82 4.96 8.10
C LEU A 117 -10.78 4.25 9.46
N ALA A 118 -11.83 4.35 10.27
CA ALA A 118 -11.91 3.67 11.55
C ALA A 118 -11.84 2.14 11.38
N ALA A 119 -12.59 1.56 10.45
CA ALA A 119 -12.51 0.14 10.13
C ALA A 119 -11.11 -0.28 9.63
N PHE A 120 -10.46 0.57 8.82
CA PHE A 120 -9.10 0.35 8.35
C PHE A 120 -8.10 0.35 9.53
N PHE A 121 -8.19 1.29 10.46
CA PHE A 121 -7.28 1.34 11.61
C PHE A 121 -7.52 0.22 12.61
N LEU A 122 -8.71 -0.35 12.72
CA LEU A 122 -8.91 -1.61 13.46
C LEU A 122 -8.08 -2.74 12.82
N LEU A 123 -8.04 -2.82 11.48
CA LEU A 123 -7.19 -3.79 10.78
C LEU A 123 -5.70 -3.49 11.01
N VAL A 124 -5.28 -2.23 11.00
CA VAL A 124 -3.88 -1.83 11.28
C VAL A 124 -3.45 -2.30 12.65
N PHE A 125 -4.21 -1.96 13.70
CA PHE A 125 -3.87 -2.37 15.08
C PHE A 125 -3.98 -3.88 15.28
N GLY A 126 -4.96 -4.52 14.65
CA GLY A 126 -5.09 -5.97 14.67
C GLY A 126 -3.90 -6.67 14.02
N ASN A 127 -3.41 -6.15 12.88
CA ASN A 127 -2.20 -6.66 12.22
C ASN A 127 -0.93 -6.42 13.07
N SER A 128 -0.82 -5.27 13.75
CA SER A 128 0.30 -5.01 14.65
C SER A 128 0.33 -6.03 15.80
N ALA A 129 -0.81 -6.30 16.43
CA ALA A 129 -0.92 -7.34 17.45
C ALA A 129 -0.62 -8.74 16.89
N LEU A 130 -1.06 -9.05 15.66
CA LEU A 130 -0.76 -10.32 15.00
C LEU A 130 0.74 -10.47 14.72
N ALA A 131 1.41 -9.41 14.26
CA ALA A 131 2.86 -9.42 14.00
C ALA A 131 3.64 -9.74 15.27
N MET A 132 3.27 -9.18 16.43
CA MET A 132 3.88 -9.48 17.73
C MET A 132 3.68 -10.95 18.16
N VAL A 133 2.57 -11.59 17.76
CA VAL A 133 2.30 -13.00 18.07
C VAL A 133 3.08 -13.94 17.17
N LEU A 134 3.17 -13.59 15.87
CA LEU A 134 3.80 -14.46 14.88
C LEU A 134 5.32 -14.43 14.94
N ASP A 135 5.89 -13.37 15.54
CA ASP A 135 7.35 -13.15 15.67
C ASP A 135 8.10 -13.46 14.36
N LEU A 136 7.56 -12.95 13.25
CA LEU A 136 8.12 -13.23 11.93
C LEU A 136 9.43 -12.45 11.75
N PRO A 137 10.45 -13.08 11.12
CA PRO A 137 11.69 -12.39 10.81
C PRO A 137 11.42 -11.20 9.89
N ASP A 138 11.87 -10.03 10.31
CA ASP A 138 11.73 -8.78 9.56
C ASP A 138 12.88 -8.53 8.58
N GLU A 139 13.87 -9.43 8.57
CA GLU A 139 15.05 -9.40 7.71
C GLU A 139 15.82 -8.07 7.75
N GLY A 140 15.79 -7.40 8.92
CA GLY A 140 16.49 -6.13 9.14
C GLY A 140 15.74 -4.89 8.69
N ILE A 141 14.48 -5.02 8.31
CA ILE A 141 13.63 -3.87 7.88
C ILE A 141 13.50 -2.84 9.00
N SER A 142 13.28 -3.26 10.24
CA SER A 142 13.22 -2.35 11.40
C SER A 142 14.52 -1.55 11.56
N GLN A 143 15.67 -2.17 11.33
CA GLN A 143 16.97 -1.49 11.37
C GLN A 143 17.10 -0.45 10.25
N ILE A 144 16.61 -0.76 9.04
CA ILE A 144 16.58 0.18 7.91
C ILE A 144 15.71 1.40 8.25
N PHE A 145 14.50 1.19 8.76
CA PHE A 145 13.62 2.28 9.17
C PHE A 145 14.24 3.14 10.27
N MET A 146 14.85 2.52 11.28
CA MET A 146 15.56 3.24 12.35
C MET A 146 16.72 4.08 11.80
N ALA A 147 17.45 3.59 10.81
CA ALA A 147 18.57 4.30 10.21
C ALA A 147 18.16 5.50 9.34
N VAL A 148 16.92 5.51 8.81
CA VAL A 148 16.42 6.56 7.91
C VAL A 148 15.40 7.50 8.55
N LYS A 149 14.88 7.20 9.74
CA LYS A 149 13.78 7.95 10.36
C LYS A 149 14.03 9.46 10.50
N ASP A 150 15.30 9.86 10.67
CA ASP A 150 15.70 11.27 10.86
C ASP A 150 15.98 11.99 9.51
N ALA A 151 15.89 11.30 8.38
CA ALA A 151 16.13 11.89 7.07
C ALA A 151 14.83 12.46 6.48
N PRO A 152 14.72 13.78 6.19
CA PRO A 152 13.49 14.39 5.68
C PRO A 152 12.98 13.76 4.39
N PHE A 153 13.89 13.38 3.48
CA PHE A 153 13.51 12.72 2.23
C PHE A 153 12.96 11.29 2.46
N ALA A 154 13.32 10.63 3.57
CA ALA A 154 12.77 9.32 3.89
C ALA A 154 11.28 9.43 4.25
N TRP A 155 10.86 10.46 4.97
CA TRP A 155 9.44 10.75 5.20
C TRP A 155 8.70 10.99 3.90
N LEU A 156 9.27 11.80 3.01
CA LEU A 156 8.70 12.05 1.69
C LEU A 156 8.54 10.77 0.89
N THR A 157 9.58 9.92 0.89
CA THR A 157 9.57 8.64 0.16
C THR A 157 8.58 7.65 0.76
N LEU A 158 8.75 7.35 2.05
CA LEU A 158 8.06 6.24 2.71
C LEU A 158 6.62 6.56 3.09
N CYS A 159 6.30 7.85 3.38
CA CYS A 159 4.96 8.23 3.81
C CYS A 159 4.11 8.88 2.71
N LEU A 160 4.70 9.38 1.63
CA LEU A 160 3.93 10.10 0.61
C LEU A 160 4.13 9.57 -0.81
N VAL A 161 5.34 9.63 -1.35
CA VAL A 161 5.61 9.31 -2.76
C VAL A 161 5.48 7.80 -3.01
N GLY A 162 6.06 6.96 -2.15
CA GLY A 162 5.90 5.51 -2.21
C GLY A 162 4.43 5.08 -2.15
N PRO A 163 3.67 5.45 -1.11
CA PRO A 163 2.22 5.20 -1.06
C PRO A 163 1.46 5.68 -2.30
N LEU A 164 1.79 6.87 -2.84
CA LEU A 164 1.16 7.36 -4.07
C LEU A 164 1.43 6.44 -5.26
N VAL A 165 2.68 6.06 -5.48
CA VAL A 165 3.08 5.15 -6.57
C VAL A 165 2.40 3.79 -6.40
N GLU A 166 2.40 3.26 -5.19
CA GLU A 166 1.80 1.97 -4.88
C GLU A 166 0.29 1.97 -5.09
N GLU A 167 -0.44 3.01 -4.64
CA GLU A 167 -1.87 3.10 -4.88
C GLU A 167 -2.21 3.25 -6.38
N LEU A 168 -1.41 4.01 -7.14
CA LEU A 168 -1.56 4.12 -8.59
C LEU A 168 -1.35 2.77 -9.28
N ILE A 169 -0.40 1.97 -8.84
CA ILE A 169 -0.09 0.65 -9.40
C ILE A 169 -1.15 -0.37 -8.99
N PHE A 170 -1.37 -0.55 -7.69
CA PHE A 170 -2.15 -1.67 -7.19
C PHE A 170 -3.66 -1.43 -7.29
N ARG A 171 -4.17 -0.21 -7.07
CA ARG A 171 -5.61 0.09 -7.13
C ARG A 171 -6.02 0.58 -8.51
N GLU A 172 -5.42 1.65 -8.99
CA GLU A 172 -5.78 2.22 -10.30
C GLU A 172 -5.31 1.32 -11.46
N GLY A 173 -4.13 0.74 -11.33
CA GLY A 173 -3.58 -0.18 -12.31
C GLY A 173 -4.15 -1.59 -12.20
N ILE A 174 -3.69 -2.39 -11.25
CA ILE A 174 -3.93 -3.83 -11.18
C ILE A 174 -5.39 -4.15 -10.82
N ALA A 175 -5.92 -3.65 -9.70
CA ALA A 175 -7.27 -3.99 -9.27
C ALA A 175 -8.31 -3.63 -10.34
N ARG A 176 -8.22 -2.44 -10.92
CA ARG A 176 -9.12 -2.00 -11.98
C ARG A 176 -9.02 -2.86 -13.24
N GLN A 177 -7.82 -3.28 -13.64
CA GLN A 177 -7.63 -4.18 -14.79
C GLN A 177 -8.21 -5.57 -14.50
N LEU A 178 -8.00 -6.13 -13.31
CA LEU A 178 -8.62 -7.40 -12.91
C LEU A 178 -10.15 -7.33 -13.00
N ARG A 179 -10.76 -6.20 -12.60
CA ARG A 179 -12.21 -5.99 -12.80
C ARG A 179 -12.59 -5.93 -14.27
N SER A 180 -11.78 -5.30 -15.13
CA SER A 180 -12.03 -5.24 -16.58
C SER A 180 -11.99 -6.62 -17.26
N LEU A 181 -11.28 -7.58 -16.65
CA LEU A 181 -11.27 -8.99 -17.07
C LEU A 181 -12.54 -9.76 -16.66
N GLY A 182 -13.47 -9.12 -15.96
CA GLY A 182 -14.70 -9.74 -15.47
C GLY A 182 -14.56 -10.42 -14.11
N MET A 183 -13.45 -10.22 -13.41
CA MET A 183 -13.25 -10.78 -12.08
C MET A 183 -14.21 -10.14 -11.07
N ARG A 184 -14.78 -10.90 -10.15
CA ARG A 184 -15.63 -10.37 -9.07
C ARG A 184 -14.83 -9.38 -8.19
N THR A 185 -15.49 -8.35 -7.69
CA THR A 185 -14.90 -7.26 -6.91
C THR A 185 -14.01 -7.74 -5.77
N PHE A 186 -14.48 -8.70 -4.98
CA PHE A 186 -13.70 -9.25 -3.86
C PHE A 186 -12.38 -9.87 -4.33
N TRP A 187 -12.42 -10.70 -5.37
CA TRP A 187 -11.23 -11.38 -5.87
C TRP A 187 -10.24 -10.40 -6.53
N ALA A 188 -10.76 -9.39 -7.21
CA ALA A 188 -9.90 -8.34 -7.78
C ALA A 188 -9.20 -7.53 -6.67
N ALA A 189 -9.90 -7.21 -5.57
CA ALA A 189 -9.32 -6.55 -4.41
C ALA A 189 -8.28 -7.45 -3.72
N LEU A 190 -8.62 -8.73 -3.49
CA LEU A 190 -7.74 -9.70 -2.83
C LEU A 190 -6.47 -9.97 -3.65
N LEU A 191 -6.58 -10.20 -4.96
CA LEU A 191 -5.40 -10.46 -5.79
C LEU A 191 -4.51 -9.24 -5.94
N SER A 192 -5.11 -8.04 -6.00
CA SER A 192 -4.34 -6.79 -5.95
C SER A 192 -3.65 -6.60 -4.60
N GLY A 193 -4.32 -6.92 -3.49
CA GLY A 193 -3.74 -6.91 -2.15
C GLY A 193 -2.63 -7.95 -1.99
N ALA A 194 -2.82 -9.16 -2.54
CA ALA A 194 -1.80 -10.21 -2.54
C ALA A 194 -0.55 -9.79 -3.35
N ALA A 195 -0.75 -9.21 -4.55
CA ALA A 195 0.36 -8.67 -5.33
C ALA A 195 1.10 -7.55 -4.57
N PHE A 196 0.36 -6.67 -3.89
CA PHE A 196 0.93 -5.62 -3.04
C PHE A 196 1.76 -6.19 -1.88
N GLY A 197 1.27 -7.24 -1.21
CA GLY A 197 2.04 -7.90 -0.15
C GLY A 197 3.31 -8.59 -0.68
N MET A 198 3.19 -9.29 -1.82
CA MET A 198 4.32 -10.04 -2.40
C MET A 198 5.49 -9.15 -2.81
N VAL A 199 5.28 -7.93 -3.26
CA VAL A 199 6.38 -7.03 -3.66
C VAL A 199 7.23 -6.55 -2.48
N HIS A 200 6.78 -6.72 -1.25
CA HIS A 200 7.59 -6.41 -0.06
C HIS A 200 8.70 -7.42 0.20
N MET A 201 8.65 -8.61 -0.41
CA MET A 201 9.68 -9.66 -0.33
C MET A 201 10.04 -10.08 1.11
N ASN A 202 9.20 -9.78 2.09
CA ASN A 202 9.39 -10.00 3.51
C ASN A 202 8.05 -10.39 4.15
N LEU A 203 7.99 -11.49 4.91
CA LEU A 203 6.75 -12.04 5.45
C LEU A 203 6.12 -11.14 6.52
N ALA A 204 6.95 -10.49 7.34
CA ALA A 204 6.47 -9.59 8.38
C ALA A 204 5.70 -8.38 7.81
N GLN A 205 6.08 -7.92 6.61
CA GLN A 205 5.37 -6.86 5.89
C GLN A 205 4.29 -7.41 4.95
N ALA A 206 4.52 -8.55 4.31
CA ALA A 206 3.62 -9.10 3.29
C ALA A 206 2.24 -9.45 3.86
N ILE A 207 2.18 -10.10 5.03
CA ILE A 207 0.91 -10.52 5.65
C ILE A 207 0.02 -9.32 5.97
N PRO A 208 0.48 -8.30 6.72
CA PRO A 208 -0.29 -7.07 6.93
C PRO A 208 -0.68 -6.39 5.61
N ALA A 209 0.26 -6.28 4.67
CA ALA A 209 0.03 -5.62 3.38
C ALA A 209 -1.05 -6.32 2.55
N ILE A 210 -1.18 -7.65 2.58
CA ILE A 210 -2.27 -8.38 1.92
C ILE A 210 -3.61 -7.99 2.53
N ILE A 211 -3.72 -7.99 3.85
CA ILE A 211 -4.97 -7.69 4.57
C ILE A 211 -5.38 -6.23 4.33
N LEU A 212 -4.48 -5.28 4.60
CA LEU A 212 -4.72 -3.85 4.42
C LEU A 212 -4.93 -3.51 2.95
N GLY A 213 -4.13 -4.10 2.06
CA GLY A 213 -4.24 -3.93 0.62
C GLY A 213 -5.57 -4.42 0.06
N THR A 214 -6.12 -5.51 0.59
CA THR A 214 -7.46 -5.99 0.22
C THR A 214 -8.54 -4.99 0.67
N ALA A 215 -8.46 -4.47 1.90
CA ALA A 215 -9.38 -3.46 2.40
C ALA A 215 -9.34 -2.19 1.54
N LEU A 216 -8.14 -1.67 1.22
CA LEU A 216 -7.98 -0.52 0.33
C LEU A 216 -8.54 -0.79 -1.07
N GLY A 217 -8.36 -2.00 -1.61
CA GLY A 217 -8.96 -2.41 -2.89
C GLY A 217 -10.49 -2.37 -2.85
N LEU A 218 -11.12 -2.83 -1.76
CA LEU A 218 -12.56 -2.74 -1.55
C LEU A 218 -13.02 -1.28 -1.43
N TYR A 219 -12.27 -0.44 -0.71
CA TYR A 219 -12.58 0.99 -0.58
C TYR A 219 -12.46 1.70 -1.92
N TYR A 220 -11.42 1.40 -2.71
CA TYR A 220 -11.27 1.90 -4.07
C TYR A 220 -12.48 1.56 -4.95
N PHE A 221 -12.93 0.31 -4.95
CA PHE A 221 -14.10 -0.09 -5.73
C PHE A 221 -15.40 0.52 -5.22
N ARG A 222 -15.51 0.75 -3.89
CA ARG A 222 -16.71 1.36 -3.31
C ARG A 222 -16.81 2.85 -3.62
N THR A 223 -15.70 3.55 -3.68
CA THR A 223 -15.66 5.01 -3.84
C THR A 223 -15.33 5.44 -5.26
N ASN A 224 -14.68 4.58 -6.04
CA ASN A 224 -14.02 4.91 -7.31
C ASN A 224 -13.08 6.12 -7.18
N ASP A 225 -12.50 6.32 -6.00
CA ASP A 225 -11.67 7.45 -5.62
C ASP A 225 -10.39 6.95 -4.95
N LEU A 226 -9.25 7.28 -5.54
CA LEU A 226 -7.94 6.87 -5.02
C LEU A 226 -7.53 7.64 -3.76
N ARG A 227 -8.09 8.84 -3.55
CA ARG A 227 -7.69 9.74 -2.46
C ARG A 227 -7.92 9.12 -1.08
N LEU A 228 -9.03 8.40 -0.89
CA LEU A 228 -9.29 7.72 0.38
C LEU A 228 -8.24 6.63 0.66
N CYS A 229 -7.93 5.82 -0.37
CA CYS A 229 -6.92 4.77 -0.24
C CYS A 229 -5.54 5.38 0.06
N LEU A 230 -5.17 6.43 -0.69
CA LEU A 230 -3.94 7.16 -0.46
C LEU A 230 -3.88 7.78 0.94
N THR A 231 -4.96 8.42 1.40
CA THR A 231 -5.01 8.99 2.76
C THR A 231 -4.82 7.92 3.83
N ALA A 232 -5.54 6.81 3.73
CA ALA A 232 -5.42 5.70 4.69
C ALA A 232 -3.99 5.11 4.70
N HIS A 233 -3.39 4.94 3.53
CA HIS A 233 -2.04 4.41 3.37
C HIS A 233 -0.98 5.37 3.91
N VAL A 234 -1.06 6.66 3.55
CA VAL A 234 -0.17 7.71 4.08
C VAL A 234 -0.24 7.78 5.61
N LEU A 235 -1.46 7.76 6.18
CA LEU A 235 -1.64 7.76 7.63
C LEU A 235 -1.04 6.51 8.30
N ASN A 236 -1.21 5.33 7.67
CA ASN A 236 -0.62 4.09 8.18
C ASN A 236 0.92 4.17 8.22
N ASN A 237 1.55 4.57 7.11
CA ASN A 237 3.00 4.64 7.03
C ASN A 237 3.57 5.75 7.93
N THR A 238 2.87 6.88 8.02
CA THR A 238 3.22 7.96 8.94
C THR A 238 3.17 7.50 10.39
N LEU A 239 2.10 6.79 10.78
CA LEU A 239 1.97 6.22 12.12
C LEU A 239 3.11 5.24 12.41
N ALA A 240 3.42 4.34 11.47
CA ALA A 240 4.51 3.37 11.63
C ALA A 240 5.86 4.07 11.88
N ILE A 241 6.18 5.13 11.12
CA ILE A 241 7.43 5.88 11.31
C ILE A 241 7.41 6.67 12.63
N ILE A 242 6.28 7.29 13.00
CA ILE A 242 6.14 8.01 14.28
C ILE A 242 6.41 7.08 15.45
N LEU A 243 5.88 5.85 15.42
CA LEU A 243 6.07 4.89 16.50
C LEU A 243 7.54 4.50 16.70
N LEU A 244 8.41 4.62 15.69
CA LEU A 244 9.87 4.42 15.85
C LEU A 244 10.55 5.46 16.75
N PHE A 245 9.91 6.61 17.01
CA PHE A 245 10.40 7.60 17.96
C PHE A 245 9.94 7.34 19.40
N PHE A 246 9.06 6.35 19.62
CA PHE A 246 8.47 6.02 20.90
C PHE A 246 8.64 4.52 21.22
N PRO A 247 9.88 4.03 21.36
CA PRO A 247 10.13 2.59 21.61
C PRO A 247 9.48 2.09 22.91
N GLU A 248 9.15 2.99 23.82
CA GLU A 248 8.43 2.66 25.06
C GLU A 248 7.03 2.11 24.79
N LEU A 249 6.40 2.51 23.67
CA LEU A 249 5.10 1.97 23.27
C LEU A 249 5.18 0.50 22.84
N GLU A 250 6.28 0.12 22.19
CA GLU A 250 6.54 -1.28 21.84
C GLU A 250 6.79 -2.12 23.10
N THR A 251 7.60 -1.61 24.03
CA THR A 251 7.89 -2.30 25.30
C THR A 251 6.69 -2.37 26.24
N ALA A 252 5.72 -1.47 26.12
CA ALA A 252 4.48 -1.51 26.91
C ALA A 252 3.68 -2.81 26.69
N PHE A 253 3.83 -3.43 25.54
CA PHE A 253 3.19 -4.71 25.20
C PHE A 253 4.07 -5.93 25.45
N ALA A 254 5.36 -5.76 25.77
CA ALA A 254 6.31 -6.86 25.96
C ALA A 254 5.94 -7.81 27.11
N GLY A 255 5.14 -7.34 28.08
CA GLY A 255 4.63 -8.17 29.18
C GLY A 255 3.28 -8.85 28.94
N VAL A 256 2.65 -8.58 27.78
CA VAL A 256 1.34 -9.14 27.45
C VAL A 256 1.50 -10.56 26.93
N SER A 257 0.79 -11.52 27.50
CA SER A 257 0.91 -12.92 27.10
C SER A 257 0.42 -13.16 25.65
N ALA A 258 1.05 -14.09 24.95
CA ALA A 258 0.69 -14.43 23.57
C ALA A 258 -0.82 -14.78 23.36
N PRO A 259 -1.51 -15.51 24.28
CA PRO A 259 -2.95 -15.74 24.15
C PRO A 259 -3.79 -14.44 24.18
N ILE A 260 -3.39 -13.46 25.01
CA ILE A 260 -4.09 -12.17 25.07
C ILE A 260 -3.86 -11.39 23.78
N LEU A 261 -2.62 -11.31 23.31
CA LEU A 261 -2.28 -10.66 22.03
C LEU A 261 -3.01 -11.31 20.86
N SER A 262 -3.06 -12.65 20.82
CA SER A 262 -3.80 -13.40 19.79
C SER A 262 -5.29 -13.07 19.80
N THR A 263 -5.87 -12.94 21.01
CA THR A 263 -7.28 -12.56 21.17
C THR A 263 -7.52 -11.15 20.68
N ILE A 264 -6.67 -10.19 21.05
CA ILE A 264 -6.74 -8.79 20.59
C ILE A 264 -6.63 -8.73 19.07
N ALA A 265 -5.63 -9.40 18.50
CA ALA A 265 -5.44 -9.46 17.06
C ALA A 265 -6.70 -10.01 16.33
N ALA A 266 -7.22 -11.15 16.80
CA ALA A 266 -8.41 -11.77 16.21
C ALA A 266 -9.63 -10.84 16.30
N VAL A 267 -9.90 -10.26 17.47
CA VAL A 267 -11.04 -9.34 17.68
C VAL A 267 -10.93 -8.13 16.76
N LEU A 268 -9.78 -7.48 16.69
CA LEU A 268 -9.60 -6.27 15.89
C LEU A 268 -9.66 -6.57 14.38
N ILE A 269 -9.04 -7.66 13.92
CA ILE A 269 -9.09 -8.07 12.51
C ILE A 269 -10.51 -8.45 12.12
N LEU A 270 -11.22 -9.24 12.93
CA LEU A 270 -12.59 -9.63 12.65
C LEU A 270 -13.55 -8.41 12.69
N ALA A 271 -13.41 -7.52 13.67
CA ALA A 271 -14.22 -6.31 13.77
C ALA A 271 -13.96 -5.37 12.58
N GLY A 272 -12.70 -5.08 12.25
CA GLY A 272 -12.31 -4.25 11.13
C GLY A 272 -12.74 -4.86 9.78
N GLY A 273 -12.55 -6.17 9.62
CA GLY A 273 -12.99 -6.91 8.43
C GLY A 273 -14.50 -6.94 8.27
N ALA A 274 -15.25 -7.24 9.35
CA ALA A 274 -16.71 -7.22 9.34
C ALA A 274 -17.25 -5.81 9.05
N TRP A 275 -16.66 -4.78 9.65
CA TRP A 275 -17.06 -3.40 9.39
C TRP A 275 -16.75 -2.99 7.94
N THR A 276 -15.56 -3.32 7.42
CA THR A 276 -15.22 -3.12 6.00
C THR A 276 -16.21 -3.85 5.10
N PHE A 277 -16.57 -5.10 5.41
CA PHE A 277 -17.58 -5.84 4.67
C PHE A 277 -18.94 -5.14 4.66
N VAL A 278 -19.43 -4.67 5.82
CA VAL A 278 -20.71 -3.93 5.91
C VAL A 278 -20.69 -2.68 5.05
N LEU A 279 -19.57 -1.92 5.08
CA LEU A 279 -19.40 -0.70 4.29
C LEU A 279 -19.32 -0.98 2.77
N THR A 280 -18.88 -2.17 2.38
CA THR A 280 -18.62 -2.51 0.97
C THR A 280 -19.56 -3.58 0.39
N LYS A 281 -20.47 -4.17 1.20
CA LYS A 281 -21.32 -5.31 0.80
C LYS A 281 -22.10 -5.11 -0.50
N ASN A 282 -22.49 -3.88 -0.81
CA ASN A 282 -23.29 -3.58 -2.00
C ASN A 282 -22.52 -3.76 -3.31
N ILE A 283 -21.18 -3.74 -3.27
CA ILE A 283 -20.32 -3.96 -4.44
C ILE A 283 -19.84 -5.40 -4.56
N LEU A 284 -19.96 -6.20 -3.51
CA LEU A 284 -19.44 -7.58 -3.49
C LEU A 284 -20.32 -8.57 -4.28
N LYS A 285 -21.56 -8.18 -4.57
CA LYS A 285 -22.49 -8.96 -5.39
C LYS A 285 -22.23 -8.83 -6.89
N GLN A 286 -21.39 -7.91 -7.26
CA GLN A 286 -20.96 -7.59 -8.62
C GLN A 286 -19.60 -8.25 -8.90
#